data_13687f027405e90f841924e1cca97668
#
_entry.id   13687f027405e90f841924e1cca97668
#
_cell.length_a   1.000
_cell.length_b   1.000
_cell.length_c   1.000
_cell.angle_alpha   90.00
_cell.angle_beta   90.00
_cell.angle_gamma   90.00
#
_symmetry.space_group_name_H-M   'P 1'
#
loop_
_entity.id
_entity.type
_entity.pdbx_description
1 polymer ?
#
loop_
_entity_poly.entity_id
_entity_poly.type
_entity_poly.pdbx_seq_one_letter_code
_entity_poly.pdbx_strand_id
1 'polypeptide(L)'
;MPENNTVGILAYGAYLPRLRLARKSVAEANAWFNPGLRGLAKGERTMCNWDEDSVTMAVEAARDCLVGQDRGAIGSLSFASTSFPFEDRLNAGIVLEALNLKPGVNAQDLTASQRAATSALFTALQVARGGAAPALVIASEKRRTKTASPLELQTGDGAAALLIGAGPVVAKLLAHASRTVDFVDHFRGEGFEFDYTWEERWIRDEGYNKIVPAALADLFKATDVKPADIAHFAMPCMLPRVAAGIAKRAGMPDAAVRDNLHAVCGETGAAHPLVMLVDALERAKPGEKVLVVGFGQGCDALLFEATEQLPKLAPRLGVKGHLARRREETNYSKFLAFNDLVAIERGMRADVDKQTPLSSLYRNRRMLTGFIGGQCRKCGTLQFPRSNVCVNPNCNAFHTQEDHAFADTPAKVQSYTADRLTYSPDPPHYYGMVVFDELLG
;
A
#
# COMPACT_ATOMS: atom_id res chain seq x y z
N MET A 1 15.54 32.85 -0.49
CA MET A 1 15.28 31.89 0.60
C MET A 1 16.22 30.74 0.41
N PRO A 2 16.87 30.20 1.45
CA PRO A 2 17.80 29.10 1.25
C PRO A 2 17.04 27.89 0.66
N GLU A 3 17.66 27.20 -0.29
CA GLU A 3 17.15 26.00 -1.01
C GLU A 3 16.75 24.85 -0.09
N ASN A 4 17.02 24.92 1.19
CA ASN A 4 16.79 23.88 2.19
C ASN A 4 15.35 23.77 2.73
N ASN A 5 14.37 24.51 2.18
CA ASN A 5 13.01 24.53 2.73
C ASN A 5 11.93 24.06 1.73
N THR A 6 12.33 23.36 0.69
CA THR A 6 11.38 22.80 -0.28
C THR A 6 10.68 21.60 0.35
N VAL A 7 9.35 21.69 0.49
CA VAL A 7 8.51 20.61 1.03
C VAL A 7 7.93 19.76 -0.10
N GLY A 8 7.92 18.45 0.10
CA GLY A 8 7.38 17.53 -0.87
C GLY A 8 7.61 16.06 -0.51
N ILE A 9 7.65 15.25 -1.55
CA ILE A 9 7.91 13.81 -1.46
C ILE A 9 9.43 13.59 -1.51
N LEU A 10 9.99 12.96 -0.48
CA LEU A 10 11.39 12.57 -0.39
C LEU A 10 11.66 11.22 -1.04
N ALA A 11 10.73 10.28 -0.88
CA ALA A 11 10.78 8.95 -1.48
C ALA A 11 9.36 8.36 -1.61
N TYR A 12 9.23 7.36 -2.45
CA TYR A 12 7.98 6.64 -2.66
C TYR A 12 8.23 5.13 -2.76
N GLY A 13 7.17 4.33 -2.58
CA GLY A 13 7.17 2.90 -2.80
C GLY A 13 5.75 2.39 -2.98
N ALA A 14 5.63 1.16 -3.44
CA ALA A 14 4.35 0.50 -3.62
C ALA A 14 4.44 -0.98 -3.29
N TYR A 15 3.28 -1.60 -3.10
CA TYR A 15 3.14 -3.05 -3.09
C TYR A 15 1.85 -3.46 -3.78
N LEU A 16 1.95 -4.34 -4.75
CA LEU A 16 0.81 -5.03 -5.35
C LEU A 16 1.01 -6.53 -5.19
N PRO A 17 0.07 -7.27 -4.59
CA PRO A 17 0.14 -8.72 -4.43
C PRO A 17 0.53 -9.41 -5.73
N ARG A 18 1.30 -10.49 -5.65
CA ARG A 18 1.75 -11.23 -6.86
C ARG A 18 0.61 -11.90 -7.59
N LEU A 19 -0.38 -12.41 -6.86
CA LEU A 19 -1.52 -13.11 -7.46
C LEU A 19 -2.39 -12.14 -8.24
N ARG A 20 -2.75 -12.53 -9.44
CA ARG A 20 -3.65 -11.80 -10.35
C ARG A 20 -4.80 -12.71 -10.71
N LEU A 21 -5.93 -12.50 -10.03
CA LEU A 21 -7.15 -13.24 -10.36
C LEU A 21 -7.70 -12.78 -11.71
N ALA A 22 -7.80 -13.71 -12.65
CA ALA A 22 -8.45 -13.44 -13.93
C ALA A 22 -9.93 -13.11 -13.72
N ARG A 23 -10.37 -11.91 -14.11
CA ARG A 23 -11.79 -11.49 -14.00
C ARG A 23 -12.72 -12.44 -14.73
N LYS A 24 -12.24 -13.07 -15.81
CA LYS A 24 -12.97 -14.09 -16.56
C LYS A 24 -13.42 -15.25 -15.66
N SER A 25 -12.55 -15.73 -14.78
CA SER A 25 -12.88 -16.84 -13.86
C SER A 25 -14.01 -16.49 -12.92
N VAL A 26 -14.01 -15.26 -12.38
CA VAL A 26 -15.09 -14.75 -11.52
C VAL A 26 -16.40 -14.62 -12.30
N ALA A 27 -16.33 -14.02 -13.50
CA ALA A 27 -17.50 -13.80 -14.35
C ALA A 27 -18.14 -15.10 -14.81
N GLU A 28 -17.36 -16.09 -15.23
CA GLU A 28 -17.85 -17.40 -15.68
C GLU A 28 -18.51 -18.18 -14.52
N ALA A 29 -17.91 -18.15 -13.34
CA ALA A 29 -18.46 -18.83 -12.17
C ALA A 29 -19.81 -18.25 -11.72
N ASN A 30 -20.04 -16.95 -11.92
CA ASN A 30 -21.20 -16.23 -11.37
C ASN A 30 -22.21 -15.76 -12.45
N ALA A 31 -21.94 -15.96 -13.76
CA ALA A 31 -22.80 -15.49 -14.85
C ALA A 31 -24.18 -16.15 -14.88
N TRP A 32 -24.36 -17.29 -14.25
CA TRP A 32 -25.66 -17.94 -14.08
C TRP A 32 -26.58 -17.12 -13.18
N PHE A 33 -26.02 -16.40 -12.19
CA PHE A 33 -26.77 -15.54 -11.27
C PHE A 33 -26.81 -14.09 -11.77
N ASN A 34 -25.65 -13.55 -12.21
CA ASN A 34 -25.52 -12.19 -12.70
C ASN A 34 -24.85 -12.17 -14.09
N PRO A 35 -25.62 -12.30 -15.18
CA PRO A 35 -25.07 -12.32 -16.54
C PRO A 35 -24.30 -11.06 -16.94
N GLY A 36 -24.57 -9.91 -16.28
CA GLY A 36 -23.90 -8.62 -16.51
C GLY A 36 -22.40 -8.65 -16.23
N LEU A 37 -21.94 -9.57 -15.37
CA LEU A 37 -20.51 -9.74 -15.05
C LEU A 37 -19.65 -10.09 -16.27
N ARG A 38 -20.24 -10.69 -17.34
CA ARG A 38 -19.51 -10.96 -18.58
C ARG A 38 -18.95 -9.69 -19.23
N GLY A 39 -19.62 -8.55 -19.05
CA GLY A 39 -19.14 -7.25 -19.53
C GLY A 39 -17.89 -6.76 -18.79
N LEU A 40 -17.61 -7.28 -17.61
CA LEU A 40 -16.46 -6.93 -16.75
C LEU A 40 -15.34 -7.98 -16.78
N ALA A 41 -15.48 -9.05 -17.56
CA ALA A 41 -14.58 -10.21 -17.59
C ALA A 41 -13.17 -9.92 -18.14
N LYS A 42 -12.96 -8.77 -18.80
CA LYS A 42 -11.66 -8.42 -19.37
C LYS A 42 -10.69 -7.91 -18.30
N GLY A 43 -9.46 -8.43 -18.32
CA GLY A 43 -8.39 -8.02 -17.39
C GLY A 43 -8.32 -8.90 -16.14
N GLU A 44 -7.58 -8.41 -15.18
CA GLU A 44 -7.29 -9.10 -13.93
C GLU A 44 -7.41 -8.13 -12.74
N ARG A 45 -7.45 -8.69 -11.54
CA ARG A 45 -7.35 -7.94 -10.28
C ARG A 45 -6.23 -8.50 -9.44
N THR A 46 -5.60 -7.67 -8.64
CA THR A 46 -4.72 -8.14 -7.58
C THR A 46 -5.52 -8.91 -6.53
N MET A 47 -4.91 -9.94 -5.99
CA MET A 47 -5.48 -10.81 -4.98
C MET A 47 -4.44 -11.07 -3.92
N CYS A 48 -4.73 -10.72 -2.68
CA CYS A 48 -3.94 -11.11 -1.52
C CYS A 48 -3.80 -12.62 -1.44
N ASN A 49 -2.64 -13.09 -1.05
CA ASN A 49 -2.45 -14.45 -0.60
C ASN A 49 -3.17 -14.64 0.74
N TRP A 50 -3.27 -15.88 1.22
CA TRP A 50 -3.97 -16.20 2.47
C TRP A 50 -3.35 -15.51 3.72
N ASP A 51 -2.05 -15.20 3.67
CA ASP A 51 -1.25 -14.55 4.71
C ASP A 51 -1.04 -13.04 4.48
N GLU A 52 -1.71 -12.46 3.49
CA GLU A 52 -1.62 -11.03 3.19
C GLU A 52 -2.90 -10.29 3.62
N ASP A 53 -2.70 -9.11 4.21
CA ASP A 53 -3.74 -8.16 4.58
C ASP A 53 -3.28 -6.71 4.37
N SER A 54 -4.09 -5.73 4.77
CA SER A 54 -3.73 -4.32 4.61
C SER A 54 -2.50 -3.94 5.43
N VAL A 55 -2.23 -4.58 6.58
CA VAL A 55 -1.05 -4.30 7.42
C VAL A 55 0.21 -4.85 6.77
N THR A 56 0.19 -6.10 6.31
CA THR A 56 1.35 -6.74 5.67
C THR A 56 1.72 -6.05 4.36
N MET A 57 0.74 -5.67 3.54
CA MET A 57 0.98 -4.87 2.32
C MET A 57 1.53 -3.48 2.63
N ALA A 58 1.06 -2.85 3.71
CA ALA A 58 1.56 -1.55 4.16
C ALA A 58 3.04 -1.62 4.54
N VAL A 59 3.47 -2.68 5.24
CA VAL A 59 4.87 -2.92 5.59
C VAL A 59 5.72 -3.03 4.32
N GLU A 60 5.32 -3.83 3.35
CA GLU A 60 6.08 -4.03 2.11
C GLU A 60 6.16 -2.76 1.25
N ALA A 61 5.06 -2.00 1.12
CA ALA A 61 5.08 -0.71 0.42
C ALA A 61 6.02 0.30 1.12
N ALA A 62 6.01 0.31 2.46
CA ALA A 62 6.91 1.16 3.23
C ALA A 62 8.37 0.74 3.10
N ARG A 63 8.68 -0.57 3.09
CA ARG A 63 10.04 -1.09 2.85
C ARG A 63 10.55 -0.66 1.48
N ASP A 64 9.71 -0.76 0.44
CA ASP A 64 10.05 -0.29 -0.90
C ASP A 64 10.29 1.24 -0.93
N CYS A 65 9.46 2.03 -0.21
CA CYS A 65 9.64 3.47 -0.05
C CYS A 65 10.96 3.82 0.66
N LEU A 66 11.32 3.08 1.70
CA LEU A 66 12.44 3.40 2.59
C LEU A 66 13.80 2.85 2.10
N VAL A 67 13.88 2.29 0.90
CA VAL A 67 15.17 1.88 0.29
C VAL A 67 16.09 3.09 0.20
N GLY A 68 17.25 3.03 0.87
CA GLY A 68 18.25 4.10 0.91
C GLY A 68 17.85 5.32 1.74
N GLN A 69 16.78 5.25 2.55
CA GLN A 69 16.34 6.32 3.43
C GLN A 69 16.74 6.06 4.88
N ASP A 70 17.03 7.14 5.63
CA ASP A 70 17.28 7.05 7.06
C ASP A 70 15.98 6.88 7.85
N ARG A 71 15.69 5.65 8.29
CA ARG A 71 14.53 5.35 9.15
C ARG A 71 14.61 6.07 10.51
N GLY A 72 15.80 6.40 10.96
CA GLY A 72 16.02 7.11 12.22
C GLY A 72 15.55 8.56 12.22
N ALA A 73 15.39 9.16 11.05
CA ALA A 73 14.91 10.53 10.87
C ALA A 73 13.37 10.66 10.90
N ILE A 74 12.63 9.54 10.78
CA ILE A 74 11.15 9.55 10.71
C ILE A 74 10.57 9.99 12.06
N GLY A 75 9.72 11.02 12.07
CA GLY A 75 9.06 11.56 13.25
C GLY A 75 7.59 11.15 13.38
N SER A 76 6.93 10.81 12.28
CA SER A 76 5.53 10.37 12.32
C SER A 76 5.22 9.33 11.24
N LEU A 77 4.18 8.51 11.51
CA LEU A 77 3.64 7.50 10.61
C LEU A 77 2.12 7.63 10.57
N SER A 78 1.56 7.85 9.39
CA SER A 78 0.12 7.86 9.14
C SER A 78 -0.23 6.68 8.24
N PHE A 79 -1.09 5.79 8.73
CA PHE A 79 -1.56 4.64 7.97
C PHE A 79 -3.04 4.81 7.62
N ALA A 80 -3.33 4.90 6.32
CA ALA A 80 -4.67 5.08 5.79
C ALA A 80 -5.24 3.78 5.21
N SER A 81 -6.43 3.39 5.66
CA SER A 81 -7.15 2.22 5.15
C SER A 81 -8.63 2.29 5.52
N THR A 82 -9.50 1.70 4.70
CA THR A 82 -10.89 1.40 5.08
C THR A 82 -11.11 -0.09 5.36
N SER A 83 -10.05 -0.90 5.29
CA SER A 83 -10.07 -2.35 5.49
C SER A 83 -9.01 -2.82 6.50
N PHE A 84 -8.88 -2.10 7.62
CA PHE A 84 -8.01 -2.51 8.72
C PHE A 84 -8.43 -3.87 9.28
N PRO A 85 -7.48 -4.77 9.59
CA PRO A 85 -7.79 -6.03 10.25
C PRO A 85 -8.21 -5.85 11.72
N PHE A 86 -7.86 -4.74 12.34
CA PHE A 86 -8.24 -4.42 13.72
C PHE A 86 -9.02 -3.11 13.78
N GLU A 87 -10.21 -3.17 14.38
CA GLU A 87 -11.06 -1.99 14.59
C GLU A 87 -10.62 -1.19 15.81
N ASP A 88 -10.19 -1.87 16.88
CA ASP A 88 -9.70 -1.28 18.13
C ASP A 88 -8.32 -1.84 18.51
N ARG A 89 -7.35 -1.59 17.69
CA ARG A 89 -5.92 -1.80 17.90
C ARG A 89 -5.18 -0.95 16.88
N LEU A 90 -4.16 -0.21 17.32
CA LEU A 90 -3.37 0.65 16.43
C LEU A 90 -2.63 -0.19 15.37
N ASN A 91 -3.15 -0.23 14.14
CA ASN A 91 -2.56 -0.95 13.01
C ASN A 91 -1.22 -0.33 12.60
N ALA A 92 -1.11 1.00 12.59
CA ALA A 92 0.14 1.71 12.37
C ALA A 92 1.23 1.32 13.38
N GLY A 93 0.86 0.94 14.61
CA GLY A 93 1.81 0.44 15.61
C GLY A 93 2.44 -0.90 15.23
N ILE A 94 1.70 -1.78 14.55
CA ILE A 94 2.23 -3.04 14.04
C ILE A 94 3.22 -2.76 12.90
N VAL A 95 2.88 -1.84 12.00
CA VAL A 95 3.75 -1.42 10.89
C VAL A 95 5.04 -0.79 11.43
N LEU A 96 4.93 0.07 12.47
CA LEU A 96 6.08 0.69 13.15
C LEU A 96 7.06 -0.36 13.69
N GLU A 97 6.55 -1.38 14.37
CA GLU A 97 7.38 -2.46 14.93
C GLU A 97 8.03 -3.29 13.80
N ALA A 98 7.27 -3.62 12.74
CA ALA A 98 7.77 -4.39 11.59
C ALA A 98 8.87 -3.65 10.81
N LEU A 99 8.80 -2.32 10.75
CA LEU A 99 9.81 -1.47 10.12
C LEU A 99 11.00 -1.15 11.02
N ASN A 100 10.98 -1.60 12.27
CA ASN A 100 11.99 -1.27 13.30
C ASN A 100 12.17 0.25 13.49
N LEU A 101 11.08 1.02 13.43
CA LEU A 101 11.12 2.45 13.71
C LEU A 101 11.26 2.71 15.22
N LYS A 102 11.75 3.92 15.56
CA LYS A 102 11.91 4.31 16.96
C LYS A 102 10.57 4.40 17.69
N PRO A 103 10.47 4.03 18.97
CA PRO A 103 9.23 4.14 19.75
C PRO A 103 8.69 5.58 19.89
N GLY A 104 9.53 6.60 19.66
CA GLY A 104 9.13 8.01 19.68
C GLY A 104 8.43 8.51 18.41
N VAL A 105 8.27 7.68 17.39
CA VAL A 105 7.50 8.02 16.18
C VAL A 105 6.02 8.11 16.55
N ASN A 106 5.38 9.24 16.23
CA ASN A 106 3.93 9.39 16.41
C ASN A 106 3.18 8.61 15.32
N ALA A 107 2.52 7.52 15.68
CA ALA A 107 1.80 6.65 14.76
C ALA A 107 0.29 6.81 14.90
N GLN A 108 -0.43 6.84 13.77
CA GLN A 108 -1.89 6.99 13.73
C GLN A 108 -2.51 6.22 12.56
N ASP A 109 -3.73 5.71 12.79
CA ASP A 109 -4.59 5.14 11.77
C ASP A 109 -5.57 6.21 11.25
N LEU A 110 -5.77 6.26 9.92
CA LEU A 110 -6.79 7.10 9.27
C LEU A 110 -7.74 6.21 8.47
N THR A 111 -9.04 6.41 8.65
CA THR A 111 -10.07 5.58 8.03
C THR A 111 -11.32 6.38 7.65
N ALA A 112 -12.41 5.69 7.37
CA ALA A 112 -13.75 6.21 7.12
C ALA A 112 -13.97 6.98 5.81
N SER A 113 -12.98 7.03 4.90
CA SER A 113 -13.14 7.63 3.58
C SER A 113 -12.15 7.04 2.58
N GLN A 114 -12.57 6.90 1.32
CA GLN A 114 -11.65 6.53 0.22
C GLN A 114 -10.59 7.61 -0.04
N ARG A 115 -10.78 8.79 0.50
CA ARG A 115 -9.86 9.92 0.46
C ARG A 115 -8.89 9.95 1.65
N ALA A 116 -8.96 8.97 2.58
CA ALA A 116 -8.12 8.95 3.78
C ALA A 116 -6.62 9.08 3.48
N ALA A 117 -6.14 8.44 2.39
CA ALA A 117 -4.74 8.51 1.99
C ALA A 117 -4.30 9.91 1.51
N THR A 118 -5.10 10.58 0.68
CA THR A 118 -4.79 11.93 0.20
C THR A 118 -4.95 12.97 1.32
N SER A 119 -5.88 12.75 2.25
CA SER A 119 -6.01 13.58 3.44
C SER A 119 -4.82 13.42 4.39
N ALA A 120 -4.31 12.18 4.57
CA ALA A 120 -3.07 11.92 5.31
C ALA A 120 -1.87 12.61 4.66
N LEU A 121 -1.74 12.49 3.33
CA LEU A 121 -0.70 13.17 2.55
C LEU A 121 -0.78 14.69 2.70
N PHE A 122 -1.98 15.26 2.58
CA PHE A 122 -2.20 16.68 2.80
C PHE A 122 -1.73 17.13 4.19
N THR A 123 -2.13 16.42 5.24
CA THR A 123 -1.73 16.71 6.63
C THR A 123 -0.22 16.62 6.81
N ALA A 124 0.42 15.58 6.30
CA ALA A 124 1.87 15.40 6.39
C ALA A 124 2.64 16.55 5.70
N LEU A 125 2.17 17.01 4.54
CA LEU A 125 2.76 18.15 3.84
C LEU A 125 2.61 19.47 4.61
N GLN A 126 1.48 19.70 5.29
CA GLN A 126 1.28 20.88 6.14
C GLN A 126 2.22 20.85 7.36
N VAL A 127 2.36 19.70 8.00
CA VAL A 127 3.26 19.52 9.15
C VAL A 127 4.72 19.72 8.73
N ALA A 128 5.12 19.19 7.56
CA ALA A 128 6.46 19.36 7.02
C ALA A 128 6.81 20.84 6.72
N ARG A 129 5.82 21.67 6.31
CA ARG A 129 6.00 23.13 6.16
C ARG A 129 6.36 23.83 7.47
N GLY A 130 5.94 23.30 8.59
CA GLY A 130 6.29 23.76 9.93
C GLY A 130 7.69 23.32 10.40
N GLY A 131 8.47 22.64 9.56
CA GLY A 131 9.83 22.20 9.88
C GLY A 131 9.88 20.92 10.73
N ALA A 132 8.79 20.15 10.79
CA ALA A 132 8.77 18.88 11.48
C ALA A 132 9.66 17.82 10.79
N ALA A 133 10.05 16.80 11.55
CA ALA A 133 10.75 15.62 11.04
C ALA A 133 9.93 14.91 9.95
N PRO A 134 10.59 14.17 9.05
CA PRO A 134 9.90 13.47 7.95
C PRO A 134 8.75 12.59 8.45
N ALA A 135 7.66 12.56 7.68
CA ALA A 135 6.47 11.78 7.92
C ALA A 135 6.35 10.64 6.90
N LEU A 136 6.13 9.42 7.37
CA LEU A 136 5.81 8.28 6.52
C LEU A 136 4.29 8.18 6.38
N VAL A 137 3.78 8.37 5.17
CA VAL A 137 2.36 8.21 4.81
C VAL A 137 2.21 6.90 4.06
N ILE A 138 1.38 6.00 4.57
CA ILE A 138 1.11 4.70 3.97
C ILE A 138 -0.39 4.59 3.71
N ALA A 139 -0.76 4.03 2.57
CA ALA A 139 -2.13 3.64 2.28
C ALA A 139 -2.15 2.19 1.80
N SER A 140 -3.09 1.40 2.30
CA SER A 140 -3.20 -0.03 1.96
C SER A 140 -4.64 -0.50 2.08
N GLU A 141 -5.09 -1.29 1.10
CA GLU A 141 -6.45 -1.80 1.07
C GLU A 141 -6.51 -3.26 0.63
N LYS A 142 -7.25 -4.06 1.40
CA LYS A 142 -7.79 -5.35 1.00
C LYS A 142 -9.31 -5.22 0.96
N ARG A 143 -9.86 -4.94 -0.22
CA ARG A 143 -11.28 -4.58 -0.39
C ARG A 143 -12.19 -5.77 -0.10
N ARG A 144 -13.25 -5.52 0.68
CA ARG A 144 -14.26 -6.50 1.04
C ARG A 144 -15.44 -6.43 0.09
N THR A 145 -15.53 -7.38 -0.82
CA THR A 145 -16.54 -7.40 -1.87
C THR A 145 -17.46 -8.61 -1.75
N LYS A 146 -18.75 -8.39 -1.94
CA LYS A 146 -19.75 -9.47 -1.91
C LYS A 146 -19.62 -10.33 -3.17
N THR A 147 -19.68 -11.64 -2.99
CA THR A 147 -19.66 -12.63 -4.08
C THR A 147 -20.69 -12.30 -5.16
N ALA A 148 -20.31 -12.44 -6.42
CA ALA A 148 -21.11 -12.14 -7.62
C ALA A 148 -21.53 -10.66 -7.77
N SER A 149 -20.90 -9.74 -7.04
CA SER A 149 -21.05 -8.29 -7.27
C SER A 149 -20.12 -7.78 -8.37
N PRO A 150 -20.45 -6.68 -9.07
CA PRO A 150 -19.51 -6.02 -9.98
C PRO A 150 -18.20 -5.60 -9.29
N LEU A 151 -18.26 -5.18 -8.03
CA LEU A 151 -17.08 -4.79 -7.24
C LEU A 151 -16.07 -5.93 -7.10
N GLU A 152 -16.52 -7.18 -7.02
CA GLU A 152 -15.62 -8.33 -6.91
C GLU A 152 -14.66 -8.45 -8.13
N LEU A 153 -15.07 -7.98 -9.30
CA LEU A 153 -14.24 -7.96 -10.50
C LEU A 153 -13.42 -6.67 -10.62
N GLN A 154 -13.99 -5.55 -10.18
CA GLN A 154 -13.43 -4.22 -10.44
C GLN A 154 -12.42 -3.77 -9.38
N THR A 155 -12.55 -4.21 -8.14
CA THR A 155 -11.60 -3.87 -7.06
C THR A 155 -10.35 -4.76 -7.12
N GLY A 156 -9.33 -4.37 -6.39
CA GLY A 156 -8.10 -5.12 -6.18
C GLY A 156 -7.48 -4.76 -4.83
N ASP A 157 -6.43 -5.45 -4.47
CA ASP A 157 -5.69 -5.26 -3.23
C ASP A 157 -4.36 -4.57 -3.54
N GLY A 158 -3.90 -3.65 -2.68
CA GLY A 158 -2.64 -2.98 -2.91
C GLY A 158 -2.32 -1.90 -1.90
N ALA A 159 -1.07 -1.45 -1.91
CA ALA A 159 -0.57 -0.43 -1.02
C ALA A 159 0.42 0.51 -1.73
N ALA A 160 0.54 1.72 -1.19
CA ALA A 160 1.59 2.66 -1.54
C ALA A 160 2.07 3.41 -0.29
N ALA A 161 3.32 3.85 -0.31
CA ALA A 161 3.94 4.61 0.76
C ALA A 161 4.73 5.79 0.21
N LEU A 162 4.68 6.91 0.92
CA LEU A 162 5.40 8.14 0.61
C LEU A 162 6.13 8.63 1.84
N LEU A 163 7.39 8.99 1.71
CA LEU A 163 8.13 9.73 2.73
C LEU A 163 8.02 11.22 2.41
N ILE A 164 7.47 11.99 3.33
CA ILE A 164 7.17 13.41 3.18
C ILE A 164 8.08 14.22 4.08
N GLY A 165 8.61 15.32 3.58
CA GLY A 165 9.46 16.19 4.39
C GLY A 165 9.94 17.41 3.63
N ALA A 166 10.90 18.12 4.23
CA ALA A 166 11.62 19.24 3.64
C ALA A 166 13.04 18.82 3.25
N GLY A 167 13.56 19.38 2.14
CA GLY A 167 14.94 19.11 1.70
C GLY A 167 15.03 18.69 0.23
N PRO A 168 15.90 17.71 -0.12
CA PRO A 168 16.10 17.26 -1.50
C PRO A 168 14.96 16.34 -1.96
N VAL A 169 13.76 16.92 -2.09
CA VAL A 169 12.54 16.20 -2.49
C VAL A 169 12.61 15.73 -3.94
N VAL A 170 12.05 14.56 -4.23
CA VAL A 170 11.90 14.03 -5.60
C VAL A 170 10.73 14.65 -6.35
N ALA A 171 9.73 15.16 -5.60
CA ALA A 171 8.62 15.93 -6.13
C ALA A 171 8.24 17.02 -5.13
N LYS A 172 8.36 18.28 -5.54
CA LYS A 172 8.01 19.43 -4.68
C LYS A 172 6.53 19.72 -4.77
N LEU A 173 5.92 20.07 -3.63
CA LEU A 173 4.53 20.51 -3.59
C LEU A 173 4.42 21.95 -4.15
N LEU A 174 3.58 22.12 -5.18
CA LEU A 174 3.28 23.44 -5.76
C LEU A 174 2.00 24.03 -5.17
N ALA A 175 0.92 23.26 -5.16
CA ALA A 175 -0.38 23.68 -4.66
C ALA A 175 -1.21 22.49 -4.17
N HIS A 176 -2.23 22.77 -3.39
CA HIS A 176 -3.22 21.78 -2.97
C HIS A 176 -4.58 22.47 -2.77
N ALA A 177 -5.65 21.70 -2.91
CA ALA A 177 -6.99 22.07 -2.52
C ALA A 177 -7.71 20.88 -1.92
N SER A 178 -8.58 21.11 -0.95
CA SER A 178 -9.43 20.10 -0.32
C SER A 178 -10.85 20.62 -0.19
N ARG A 179 -11.82 19.79 -0.56
CA ARG A 179 -13.25 20.02 -0.35
C ARG A 179 -13.86 18.84 0.36
N THR A 180 -14.48 19.07 1.49
CA THR A 180 -15.25 18.04 2.20
C THR A 180 -16.73 18.27 1.89
N VAL A 181 -17.40 17.21 1.46
CA VAL A 181 -18.82 17.20 1.11
C VAL A 181 -19.40 15.90 1.65
N ASP A 182 -20.51 15.98 2.40
CA ASP A 182 -21.25 14.79 2.83
C ASP A 182 -21.98 14.16 1.62
N PHE A 183 -21.19 13.47 0.81
CA PHE A 183 -21.62 12.82 -0.43
C PHE A 183 -21.33 11.33 -0.34
N VAL A 184 -22.38 10.53 -0.36
CA VAL A 184 -22.27 9.06 -0.28
C VAL A 184 -22.13 8.47 -1.67
N ASP A 185 -20.94 8.01 -2.02
CA ASP A 185 -20.62 7.22 -3.23
C ASP A 185 -20.62 5.72 -2.91
N HIS A 186 -20.05 5.36 -1.80
CA HIS A 186 -20.08 4.01 -1.23
C HIS A 186 -20.05 4.12 0.29
N PHE A 187 -20.39 3.07 0.98
CA PHE A 187 -20.32 3.02 2.44
C PHE A 187 -20.27 1.58 2.96
N ARG A 188 -19.79 1.47 4.19
CA ARG A 188 -19.91 0.27 5.01
C ARG A 188 -20.25 0.72 6.44
N GLY A 189 -21.47 0.42 6.89
CA GLY A 189 -21.93 0.71 8.24
C GLY A 189 -21.38 -0.29 9.25
N GLU A 190 -21.55 0.01 10.53
CA GLU A 190 -21.25 -0.92 11.63
C GLU A 190 -22.04 -2.24 11.46
N GLY A 191 -21.36 -3.38 11.62
CA GLY A 191 -21.96 -4.70 11.45
C GLY A 191 -22.12 -5.15 9.99
N PHE A 192 -21.74 -4.36 9.01
CA PHE A 192 -21.70 -4.77 7.60
C PHE A 192 -20.31 -5.25 7.21
N GLU A 193 -20.25 -6.44 6.62
CA GLU A 193 -19.00 -7.05 6.21
C GLU A 193 -18.47 -6.51 4.89
N PHE A 194 -19.37 -6.17 3.95
CA PHE A 194 -19.04 -5.84 2.56
C PHE A 194 -19.28 -4.37 2.23
N ASP A 195 -18.45 -3.85 1.34
CA ASP A 195 -18.65 -2.53 0.77
C ASP A 195 -19.93 -2.47 -0.06
N TYR A 196 -20.65 -1.38 0.05
CA TYR A 196 -21.85 -1.09 -0.72
C TYR A 196 -21.65 0.17 -1.55
N THR A 197 -21.92 0.09 -2.84
CA THR A 197 -21.84 1.20 -3.78
C THR A 197 -23.23 1.75 -4.06
N TRP A 198 -23.36 3.07 -4.07
CA TRP A 198 -24.60 3.74 -4.43
C TRP A 198 -24.82 3.71 -5.95
N GLU A 199 -25.82 4.44 -6.45
CA GLU A 199 -26.19 4.47 -7.86
C GLU A 199 -25.08 5.14 -8.71
N GLU A 200 -24.60 4.46 -9.75
CA GLU A 200 -23.51 4.91 -10.63
C GLU A 200 -23.77 6.29 -11.25
N ARG A 201 -25.01 6.53 -11.73
CA ARG A 201 -25.38 7.80 -12.33
C ARG A 201 -25.30 8.96 -11.34
N TRP A 202 -25.75 8.73 -10.12
CA TRP A 202 -25.64 9.69 -9.02
C TRP A 202 -24.18 10.00 -8.69
N ILE A 203 -23.36 8.97 -8.54
CA ILE A 203 -21.92 9.11 -8.25
C ILE A 203 -21.22 9.91 -9.37
N ARG A 204 -21.55 9.62 -10.63
CA ARG A 204 -20.97 10.32 -11.77
C ARG A 204 -21.39 11.78 -11.84
N ASP A 205 -22.69 12.05 -11.80
CA ASP A 205 -23.23 13.36 -12.14
C ASP A 205 -23.19 14.34 -10.98
N GLU A 206 -23.52 13.91 -9.76
CA GLU A 206 -23.48 14.74 -8.56
C GLU A 206 -22.12 14.72 -7.85
N GLY A 207 -21.42 13.59 -7.87
CA GLY A 207 -20.11 13.40 -7.28
C GLY A 207 -18.99 13.90 -8.18
N TYR A 208 -18.47 13.02 -9.04
CA TYR A 208 -17.28 13.32 -9.83
C TYR A 208 -17.43 14.57 -10.70
N ASN A 209 -18.55 14.74 -11.41
CA ASN A 209 -18.72 15.85 -12.34
C ASN A 209 -18.96 17.22 -11.71
N LYS A 210 -19.25 17.29 -10.41
CA LYS A 210 -19.43 18.57 -9.68
C LYS A 210 -18.32 18.81 -8.65
N ILE A 211 -18.02 17.83 -7.81
CA ILE A 211 -17.10 18.00 -6.69
C ILE A 211 -15.65 18.14 -7.18
N VAL A 212 -15.20 17.26 -8.08
CA VAL A 212 -13.81 17.29 -8.57
C VAL A 212 -13.49 18.56 -9.34
N PRO A 213 -14.31 19.02 -10.32
CA PRO A 213 -14.05 20.28 -11.00
C PRO A 213 -13.99 21.48 -10.07
N ALA A 214 -14.81 21.49 -9.00
CA ALA A 214 -14.79 22.56 -8.01
C ALA A 214 -13.47 22.58 -7.20
N ALA A 215 -12.96 21.40 -6.80
CA ALA A 215 -11.67 21.29 -6.13
C ALA A 215 -10.50 21.68 -7.06
N LEU A 216 -10.55 21.27 -8.33
CA LEU A 216 -9.55 21.67 -9.34
C LEU A 216 -9.56 23.19 -9.59
N ALA A 217 -10.74 23.82 -9.64
CA ALA A 217 -10.84 25.27 -9.79
C ALA A 217 -10.20 25.99 -8.59
N ASP A 218 -10.37 25.49 -7.37
CA ASP A 218 -9.71 26.05 -6.17
C ASP A 218 -8.19 25.85 -6.23
N LEU A 219 -7.74 24.66 -6.66
CA LEU A 219 -6.31 24.37 -6.83
C LEU A 219 -5.65 25.36 -7.80
N PHE A 220 -6.23 25.53 -8.99
CA PHE A 220 -5.64 26.40 -10.03
C PHE A 220 -5.73 27.89 -9.70
N LYS A 221 -6.61 28.29 -8.80
CA LYS A 221 -6.60 29.66 -8.24
C LYS A 221 -5.44 29.89 -7.26
N ALA A 222 -4.93 28.85 -6.64
CA ALA A 222 -3.87 28.91 -5.64
C ALA A 222 -2.45 28.78 -6.23
N THR A 223 -2.31 28.75 -7.56
CA THR A 223 -1.02 28.59 -8.26
C THR A 223 -1.04 29.28 -9.61
N ASP A 224 0.14 29.65 -10.09
CA ASP A 224 0.32 30.19 -11.46
C ASP A 224 0.40 29.09 -12.54
N VAL A 225 0.40 27.81 -12.14
CA VAL A 225 0.42 26.68 -13.07
C VAL A 225 -0.90 26.60 -13.82
N LYS A 226 -0.82 26.52 -15.14
CA LYS A 226 -2.01 26.36 -16.00
C LYS A 226 -2.37 24.89 -16.15
N PRO A 227 -3.65 24.55 -16.31
CA PRO A 227 -4.07 23.17 -16.59
C PRO A 227 -3.33 22.53 -17.79
N ALA A 228 -3.01 23.31 -18.81
CA ALA A 228 -2.26 22.86 -19.97
C ALA A 228 -0.82 22.41 -19.67
N ASP A 229 -0.25 22.82 -18.53
CA ASP A 229 1.11 22.46 -18.11
C ASP A 229 1.15 21.12 -17.36
N ILE A 230 0.01 20.50 -17.09
CA ILE A 230 -0.05 19.21 -16.39
C ILE A 230 0.42 18.10 -17.32
N ALA A 231 1.49 17.42 -16.94
CA ALA A 231 2.04 16.28 -17.66
C ALA A 231 1.42 14.94 -17.23
N HIS A 232 1.02 14.82 -15.96
CA HIS A 232 0.44 13.61 -15.40
C HIS A 232 -0.77 13.95 -14.53
N PHE A 233 -1.95 13.49 -14.94
CA PHE A 233 -3.19 13.61 -14.18
C PHE A 233 -3.60 12.22 -13.68
N ALA A 234 -3.43 11.98 -12.40
CA ALA A 234 -3.74 10.74 -11.70
C ALA A 234 -5.04 10.92 -10.89
N MET A 235 -6.14 10.36 -11.38
CA MET A 235 -7.45 10.41 -10.73
C MET A 235 -8.10 9.02 -10.79
N PRO A 236 -8.15 8.28 -9.67
CA PRO A 236 -8.91 7.03 -9.58
C PRO A 236 -10.39 7.26 -9.91
N CYS A 237 -10.91 6.44 -10.79
CA CYS A 237 -12.35 6.44 -11.07
C CYS A 237 -12.72 5.14 -11.79
N MET A 238 -13.61 4.34 -11.21
CA MET A 238 -14.11 3.11 -11.85
C MET A 238 -15.05 3.40 -13.04
N LEU A 239 -15.59 4.61 -13.12
CA LEU A 239 -16.54 4.99 -14.19
C LEU A 239 -15.78 5.37 -15.46
N PRO A 240 -16.08 4.68 -16.60
CA PRO A 240 -15.36 4.91 -17.84
C PRO A 240 -15.43 6.37 -18.31
N ARG A 241 -14.32 6.90 -18.83
CA ARG A 241 -14.19 8.23 -19.43
C ARG A 241 -14.42 9.42 -18.49
N VAL A 242 -14.75 9.22 -17.22
CA VAL A 242 -15.00 10.34 -16.27
C VAL A 242 -13.74 11.15 -16.04
N ALA A 243 -12.61 10.51 -15.72
CA ALA A 243 -11.33 11.20 -15.53
C ALA A 243 -10.91 12.01 -16.79
N ALA A 244 -10.99 11.41 -17.99
CA ALA A 244 -10.69 12.10 -19.23
C ALA A 244 -11.65 13.27 -19.51
N GLY A 245 -12.95 13.11 -19.22
CA GLY A 245 -13.93 14.17 -19.35
C GLY A 245 -13.67 15.35 -18.41
N ILE A 246 -13.26 15.09 -17.18
CA ILE A 246 -12.88 16.13 -16.21
C ILE A 246 -11.61 16.84 -16.66
N ALA A 247 -10.56 16.10 -17.05
CA ALA A 247 -9.32 16.68 -17.55
C ALA A 247 -9.56 17.61 -18.74
N LYS A 248 -10.35 17.18 -19.73
CA LYS A 248 -10.71 17.97 -20.90
C LYS A 248 -11.44 19.26 -20.53
N ARG A 249 -12.44 19.19 -19.62
CA ARG A 249 -13.17 20.39 -19.16
C ARG A 249 -12.29 21.35 -18.37
N ALA A 250 -11.30 20.84 -17.67
CA ALA A 250 -10.32 21.66 -16.96
C ALA A 250 -9.25 22.26 -17.88
N GLY A 251 -9.15 21.85 -19.14
CA GLY A 251 -8.14 22.32 -20.10
C GLY A 251 -6.80 21.59 -20.02
N MET A 252 -6.77 20.39 -19.46
CA MET A 252 -5.57 19.56 -19.44
C MET A 252 -5.43 18.80 -20.76
N PRO A 253 -4.19 18.49 -21.22
CA PRO A 253 -3.94 17.65 -22.38
C PRO A 253 -4.50 16.22 -22.21
N ASP A 254 -5.05 15.62 -23.26
CA ASP A 254 -5.51 14.23 -23.21
C ASP A 254 -4.36 13.25 -22.84
N ALA A 255 -3.14 13.55 -23.27
CA ALA A 255 -1.94 12.77 -22.97
C ALA A 255 -1.55 12.81 -21.47
N ALA A 256 -2.02 13.79 -20.72
CA ALA A 256 -1.77 13.89 -19.29
C ALA A 256 -2.57 12.85 -18.48
N VAL A 257 -3.70 12.39 -18.97
CA VAL A 257 -4.57 11.44 -18.25
C VAL A 257 -3.87 10.09 -18.10
N ARG A 258 -3.56 9.73 -16.86
CA ARG A 258 -2.89 8.45 -16.57
C ARG A 258 -3.88 7.28 -16.63
N ASP A 259 -3.36 6.14 -17.06
CA ASP A 259 -4.10 4.87 -16.93
C ASP A 259 -4.44 4.64 -15.47
N ASN A 260 -5.67 4.24 -15.19
CA ASN A 260 -6.15 3.97 -13.84
C ASN A 260 -5.75 2.59 -13.30
N LEU A 261 -4.96 1.82 -14.05
CA LEU A 261 -4.45 0.49 -13.70
C LEU A 261 -5.54 -0.57 -13.42
N HIS A 262 -6.81 -0.25 -13.63
CA HIS A 262 -7.93 -1.14 -13.30
C HIS A 262 -7.90 -2.46 -14.06
N ALA A 263 -7.36 -2.47 -15.29
CA ALA A 263 -7.29 -3.68 -16.10
C ALA A 263 -6.22 -4.68 -15.62
N VAL A 264 -5.25 -4.23 -14.82
CA VAL A 264 -4.06 -5.00 -14.42
C VAL A 264 -3.93 -5.22 -12.91
N CYS A 265 -4.60 -4.39 -12.09
CA CYS A 265 -4.62 -4.58 -10.64
C CYS A 265 -6.00 -4.43 -9.99
N GLY A 266 -6.96 -3.79 -10.66
CA GLY A 266 -8.22 -3.40 -10.04
C GLY A 266 -8.10 -2.09 -9.25
N GLU A 267 -9.21 -1.61 -8.73
CA GLU A 267 -9.27 -0.40 -7.90
C GLU A 267 -8.92 -0.74 -6.45
N THR A 268 -7.86 -0.13 -5.91
CA THR A 268 -7.29 -0.44 -4.59
C THR A 268 -7.77 0.52 -3.48
N GLY A 269 -8.98 1.02 -3.56
CA GLY A 269 -9.62 1.82 -2.52
C GLY A 269 -8.84 3.07 -2.14
N ALA A 270 -8.76 3.37 -0.85
CA ALA A 270 -8.04 4.53 -0.33
C ALA A 270 -6.56 4.56 -0.75
N ALA A 271 -5.94 3.42 -1.06
CA ALA A 271 -4.56 3.36 -1.55
C ALA A 271 -4.43 3.78 -3.02
N HIS A 272 -5.49 3.68 -3.83
CA HIS A 272 -5.40 3.84 -5.27
C HIS A 272 -4.86 5.19 -5.75
N PRO A 273 -5.23 6.34 -5.16
CA PRO A 273 -4.64 7.62 -5.53
C PRO A 273 -3.13 7.65 -5.36
N LEU A 274 -2.59 7.05 -4.29
CA LEU A 274 -1.15 7.00 -4.05
C LEU A 274 -0.46 5.96 -4.95
N VAL A 275 -1.10 4.84 -5.27
CA VAL A 275 -0.59 3.87 -6.26
C VAL A 275 -0.45 4.54 -7.63
N MET A 276 -1.47 5.29 -8.08
CA MET A 276 -1.40 6.05 -9.34
C MET A 276 -0.36 7.18 -9.29
N LEU A 277 -0.19 7.84 -8.14
CA LEU A 277 0.85 8.85 -7.95
C LEU A 277 2.25 8.24 -8.08
N VAL A 278 2.50 7.06 -7.50
CA VAL A 278 3.76 6.34 -7.65
C VAL A 278 3.99 5.96 -9.12
N ASP A 279 2.99 5.39 -9.82
CA ASP A 279 3.11 5.09 -11.26
C ASP A 279 3.40 6.35 -12.10
N ALA A 280 2.80 7.48 -11.75
CA ALA A 280 3.08 8.75 -12.42
C ALA A 280 4.51 9.24 -12.18
N LEU A 281 5.00 9.16 -10.91
CA LEU A 281 6.38 9.55 -10.57
C LEU A 281 7.42 8.63 -11.22
N GLU A 282 7.15 7.34 -11.41
CA GLU A 282 8.04 6.42 -12.13
C GLU A 282 8.22 6.78 -13.61
N ARG A 283 7.31 7.58 -14.17
CA ARG A 283 7.32 8.01 -15.57
C ARG A 283 7.73 9.46 -15.74
N ALA A 284 7.59 10.26 -14.69
CA ALA A 284 7.80 11.70 -14.73
C ALA A 284 9.28 12.04 -14.94
N LYS A 285 9.52 13.12 -15.67
CA LYS A 285 10.83 13.73 -15.84
C LYS A 285 10.94 14.98 -14.97
N PRO A 286 12.15 15.38 -14.58
CA PRO A 286 12.36 16.64 -13.89
C PRO A 286 11.67 17.82 -14.60
N GLY A 287 10.98 18.66 -13.83
CA GLY A 287 10.18 19.79 -14.32
C GLY A 287 8.74 19.45 -14.70
N GLU A 288 8.40 18.18 -14.91
CA GLU A 288 7.03 17.76 -15.22
C GLU A 288 6.12 17.86 -14.01
N LYS A 289 4.87 18.26 -14.25
CA LYS A 289 3.85 18.48 -13.23
C LYS A 289 2.93 17.29 -13.10
N VAL A 290 2.77 16.80 -11.87
CA VAL A 290 1.95 15.65 -11.49
C VAL A 290 0.81 16.14 -10.61
N LEU A 291 -0.41 15.96 -11.07
CA LEU A 291 -1.63 16.28 -10.34
C LEU A 291 -2.31 14.97 -9.90
N VAL A 292 -2.42 14.75 -8.60
CA VAL A 292 -3.14 13.62 -8.03
C VAL A 292 -4.45 14.09 -7.39
N VAL A 293 -5.50 13.31 -7.59
CA VAL A 293 -6.84 13.56 -7.05
C VAL A 293 -7.30 12.34 -6.26
N GLY A 294 -7.74 12.57 -5.01
CA GLY A 294 -8.48 11.60 -4.20
C GLY A 294 -9.94 12.02 -4.07
N PHE A 295 -10.85 11.08 -4.32
CA PHE A 295 -12.29 11.30 -4.21
C PHE A 295 -12.90 10.34 -3.18
N GLY A 296 -13.78 10.85 -2.34
CA GLY A 296 -14.50 10.11 -1.32
C GLY A 296 -15.05 11.06 -0.25
N GLN A 297 -16.38 11.31 -0.25
CA GLN A 297 -17.04 12.33 0.60
C GLN A 297 -16.34 13.69 0.51
N GLY A 298 -16.07 14.08 -0.72
CA GLY A 298 -15.30 15.26 -1.07
C GLY A 298 -14.16 14.93 -2.05
N CYS A 299 -13.21 15.85 -2.14
CA CYS A 299 -12.10 15.75 -3.08
C CYS A 299 -10.86 16.46 -2.53
N ASP A 300 -9.72 15.77 -2.57
CA ASP A 300 -8.40 16.35 -2.39
C ASP A 300 -7.70 16.41 -3.76
N ALA A 301 -7.09 17.54 -4.08
CA ALA A 301 -6.24 17.73 -5.26
C ALA A 301 -4.88 18.26 -4.82
N LEU A 302 -3.79 17.56 -5.20
CA LEU A 302 -2.42 17.92 -4.83
C LEU A 302 -1.56 17.98 -6.10
N LEU A 303 -0.90 19.10 -6.29
CA LEU A 303 -0.06 19.38 -7.44
C LEU A 303 1.42 19.37 -7.04
N PHE A 304 2.18 18.52 -7.71
CA PHE A 304 3.62 18.38 -7.52
C PHE A 304 4.39 18.71 -8.81
N GLU A 305 5.66 19.04 -8.67
CA GLU A 305 6.61 19.10 -9.76
C GLU A 305 7.76 18.15 -9.46
N ALA A 306 8.03 17.23 -10.39
CA ALA A 306 9.17 16.33 -10.32
C ALA A 306 10.48 17.15 -10.35
N THR A 307 11.46 16.74 -9.55
CA THR A 307 12.74 17.46 -9.43
C THR A 307 13.90 16.64 -10.00
N GLU A 308 15.10 17.26 -10.09
CA GLU A 308 16.35 16.60 -10.45
C GLU A 308 16.80 15.51 -9.45
N GLN A 309 16.11 15.38 -8.31
CA GLN A 309 16.38 14.30 -7.36
C GLN A 309 15.65 13.00 -7.72
N LEU A 310 14.57 13.09 -8.51
CA LEU A 310 13.77 11.92 -8.88
C LEU A 310 14.59 10.79 -9.54
N PRO A 311 15.43 11.04 -10.56
CA PRO A 311 16.25 9.99 -11.16
C PRO A 311 17.41 9.51 -10.27
N LYS A 312 17.68 10.17 -9.13
CA LYS A 312 18.74 9.79 -8.19
C LYS A 312 18.28 8.88 -7.07
N LEU A 313 16.96 8.62 -6.98
CA LEU A 313 16.44 7.66 -6.01
C LEU A 313 17.06 6.27 -6.22
N ALA A 314 17.40 5.61 -5.11
CA ALA A 314 17.84 4.23 -5.13
C ALA A 314 16.82 3.33 -5.85
N PRO A 315 17.25 2.33 -6.63
CA PRO A 315 16.36 1.41 -7.33
C PRO A 315 15.38 0.74 -6.37
N ARG A 316 14.11 0.67 -6.77
CA ARG A 316 12.99 0.10 -6.02
C ARG A 316 12.04 -0.62 -6.94
N LEU A 317 11.15 -1.43 -6.39
CA LEU A 317 10.16 -2.14 -7.20
C LEU A 317 9.09 -1.18 -7.74
N GLY A 318 8.54 -0.34 -6.88
CA GLY A 318 7.44 0.54 -7.23
C GLY A 318 6.23 -0.19 -7.80
N VAL A 319 5.38 0.53 -8.51
CA VAL A 319 4.23 -0.07 -9.22
C VAL A 319 4.69 -0.94 -10.38
N LYS A 320 5.62 -0.44 -11.21
CA LYS A 320 6.11 -1.15 -12.40
C LYS A 320 6.75 -2.51 -12.05
N GLY A 321 7.60 -2.55 -11.02
CA GLY A 321 8.24 -3.79 -10.59
C GLY A 321 7.24 -4.82 -10.06
N HIS A 322 6.22 -4.36 -9.29
CA HIS A 322 5.17 -5.26 -8.80
C HIS A 322 4.24 -5.77 -9.92
N LEU A 323 3.94 -4.95 -10.93
CA LEU A 323 3.21 -5.40 -12.12
C LEU A 323 4.02 -6.46 -12.90
N ALA A 324 5.35 -6.30 -13.00
CA ALA A 324 6.21 -7.25 -13.70
C ALA A 324 6.32 -8.61 -12.97
N ARG A 325 6.17 -8.64 -11.63
CA ARG A 325 6.25 -9.88 -10.82
C ARG A 325 4.93 -10.67 -10.77
N ARG A 326 3.95 -10.31 -11.57
CA ARG A 326 2.63 -10.94 -11.56
C ARG A 326 2.69 -12.46 -11.73
N ARG A 327 1.77 -13.15 -11.04
CA ARG A 327 1.47 -14.57 -11.20
C ARG A 327 -0.02 -14.72 -11.45
N GLU A 328 -0.38 -15.25 -12.60
CA GLU A 328 -1.77 -15.49 -12.95
C GLU A 328 -2.42 -16.49 -11.98
N GLU A 329 -3.64 -16.19 -11.56
CA GLU A 329 -4.51 -17.08 -10.80
C GLU A 329 -5.88 -17.16 -11.51
N THR A 330 -6.32 -18.37 -11.77
CA THR A 330 -7.60 -18.65 -12.43
C THR A 330 -8.59 -19.39 -11.53
N ASN A 331 -8.13 -19.81 -10.36
CA ASN A 331 -8.94 -20.55 -9.41
C ASN A 331 -9.77 -19.60 -8.54
N TYR A 332 -11.04 -19.40 -8.94
CA TYR A 332 -11.96 -18.56 -8.19
C TYR A 332 -12.31 -19.13 -6.80
N SER A 333 -12.38 -20.45 -6.64
CA SER A 333 -12.63 -21.06 -5.32
C SER A 333 -11.49 -20.77 -4.33
N LYS A 334 -10.24 -20.67 -4.81
CA LYS A 334 -9.09 -20.26 -4.01
C LYS A 334 -9.24 -18.81 -3.53
N PHE A 335 -9.71 -17.91 -4.40
CA PHE A 335 -10.00 -16.53 -4.02
C PHE A 335 -11.09 -16.47 -2.93
N LEU A 336 -12.17 -17.24 -3.08
CA LEU A 336 -13.23 -17.31 -2.06
C LEU A 336 -12.69 -17.82 -0.71
N ALA A 337 -11.85 -18.87 -0.74
CA ALA A 337 -11.24 -19.43 0.46
C ALA A 337 -10.30 -18.47 1.18
N PHE A 338 -9.46 -17.72 0.43
CA PHE A 338 -8.51 -16.76 1.00
C PHE A 338 -9.16 -15.48 1.54
N ASN A 339 -10.41 -15.25 1.20
CA ASN A 339 -11.21 -14.13 1.70
C ASN A 339 -12.32 -14.57 2.67
N ASP A 340 -12.27 -15.82 3.17
CA ASP A 340 -13.25 -16.40 4.11
C ASP A 340 -14.71 -16.34 3.60
N LEU A 341 -14.89 -16.33 2.26
CA LEU A 341 -16.21 -16.28 1.61
C LEU A 341 -16.83 -17.68 1.41
N VAL A 342 -16.08 -18.73 1.70
CA VAL A 342 -16.51 -20.12 1.61
C VAL A 342 -15.83 -20.96 2.68
N ALA A 343 -16.57 -21.86 3.30
CA ALA A 343 -16.02 -22.85 4.21
C ALA A 343 -15.33 -23.97 3.43
N ILE A 344 -14.06 -24.24 3.76
CA ILE A 344 -13.28 -25.34 3.18
C ILE A 344 -13.16 -26.45 4.21
N GLU A 345 -13.40 -27.70 3.79
CA GLU A 345 -13.12 -28.87 4.62
C GLU A 345 -11.62 -29.07 4.82
N ARG A 346 -11.16 -28.87 6.05
CA ARG A 346 -9.74 -28.93 6.43
C ARG A 346 -9.31 -30.25 7.04
N GLY A 347 -10.26 -31.15 7.27
CA GLY A 347 -10.05 -32.43 7.93
C GLY A 347 -9.85 -32.32 9.45
N MET A 348 -9.97 -33.42 10.14
CA MET A 348 -9.86 -33.49 11.60
C MET A 348 -8.45 -33.24 12.16
N ARG A 349 -7.43 -33.32 11.32
CA ARG A 349 -6.02 -33.11 11.70
C ARG A 349 -5.58 -31.65 11.53
N ALA A 350 -6.39 -30.83 10.89
CA ALA A 350 -6.06 -29.43 10.72
C ALA A 350 -6.12 -28.72 12.07
N ASP A 351 -4.99 -28.19 12.52
CA ASP A 351 -5.01 -27.23 13.61
C ASP A 351 -5.76 -25.99 13.15
N VAL A 352 -6.76 -25.62 13.91
CA VAL A 352 -7.42 -24.31 13.74
C VAL A 352 -6.43 -23.24 14.14
N ASP A 353 -6.43 -22.11 13.43
CA ASP A 353 -5.62 -20.96 13.79
C ASP A 353 -5.82 -20.62 15.27
N LYS A 354 -4.75 -20.79 16.03
CA LYS A 354 -4.73 -20.44 17.46
C LYS A 354 -4.08 -19.08 17.58
N GLN A 355 -4.82 -18.17 18.18
CA GLN A 355 -4.26 -16.86 18.49
C GLN A 355 -3.08 -17.01 19.46
N THR A 356 -1.93 -16.48 19.10
CA THR A 356 -0.79 -16.38 20.00
C THR A 356 -1.19 -15.55 21.22
N PRO A 357 -0.91 -16.01 22.47
CA PRO A 357 -1.16 -15.23 23.66
C PRO A 357 -0.52 -13.84 23.56
N LEU A 358 -1.31 -12.78 23.76
CA LEU A 358 -0.87 -11.39 23.55
C LEU A 358 0.35 -11.01 24.40
N SER A 359 0.47 -11.57 25.61
CA SER A 359 1.64 -11.38 26.47
C SER A 359 2.92 -12.01 25.87
N SER A 360 2.80 -13.16 25.24
CA SER A 360 3.91 -13.82 24.53
C SER A 360 4.29 -13.04 23.27
N LEU A 361 3.30 -12.61 22.49
CA LEU A 361 3.53 -11.75 21.33
C LEU A 361 4.26 -10.46 21.73
N TYR A 362 3.81 -9.77 22.76
CA TYR A 362 4.44 -8.53 23.24
C TYR A 362 5.90 -8.72 23.67
N ARG A 363 6.19 -9.78 24.43
CA ARG A 363 7.57 -10.07 24.88
C ARG A 363 8.52 -10.37 23.74
N ASN A 364 8.01 -11.01 22.68
CA ASN A 364 8.80 -11.44 21.54
C ASN A 364 8.55 -10.58 20.28
N ARG A 365 7.85 -9.43 20.38
CA ARG A 365 7.45 -8.61 19.21
C ARG A 365 8.62 -8.21 18.33
N ARG A 366 9.76 -7.89 18.89
CA ARG A 366 10.97 -7.51 18.13
C ARG A 366 11.47 -8.67 17.28
N MET A 367 11.45 -9.89 17.82
CA MET A 367 11.80 -11.10 17.09
C MET A 367 10.73 -11.48 16.04
N LEU A 368 9.45 -11.51 16.45
CA LEU A 368 8.36 -12.00 15.62
C LEU A 368 7.92 -11.00 14.54
N THR A 369 7.86 -9.72 14.88
CA THR A 369 7.36 -8.67 13.98
C THR A 369 8.52 -7.91 13.32
N GLY A 370 9.54 -7.51 14.10
CA GLY A 370 10.69 -6.75 13.61
C GLY A 370 11.81 -7.61 13.03
N PHE A 371 11.75 -8.93 13.19
CA PHE A 371 12.77 -9.90 12.76
C PHE A 371 14.17 -9.54 13.29
N ILE A 372 14.23 -9.17 14.57
CA ILE A 372 15.46 -8.83 15.29
C ILE A 372 16.08 -10.08 15.89
N GLY A 373 17.30 -10.38 15.49
CA GLY A 373 18.18 -11.36 16.11
C GLY A 373 19.30 -10.72 16.91
N GLY A 374 20.46 -11.37 17.00
CA GLY A 374 21.61 -10.91 17.75
C GLY A 374 22.91 -10.92 16.97
N GLN A 375 23.80 -9.98 17.29
CA GLN A 375 25.20 -9.96 16.89
C GLN A 375 26.10 -9.98 18.14
N CYS A 376 27.01 -10.92 18.20
CA CYS A 376 27.93 -11.03 19.31
C CYS A 376 29.01 -9.93 19.28
N ARG A 377 29.09 -9.06 20.27
CA ARG A 377 30.13 -8.00 20.41
C ARG A 377 31.54 -8.54 20.43
N LYS A 378 31.75 -9.79 20.89
CA LYS A 378 33.08 -10.38 21.05
C LYS A 378 33.65 -10.95 19.77
N CYS A 379 32.81 -11.66 18.95
CA CYS A 379 33.29 -12.37 17.77
C CYS A 379 32.54 -11.99 16.48
N GLY A 380 31.56 -11.09 16.55
CA GLY A 380 30.78 -10.65 15.38
C GLY A 380 29.72 -11.65 14.89
N THR A 381 29.65 -12.86 15.44
CA THR A 381 28.72 -13.89 14.96
C THR A 381 27.27 -13.42 15.07
N LEU A 382 26.54 -13.53 13.95
CA LEU A 382 25.12 -13.28 13.87
C LEU A 382 24.33 -14.53 14.26
N GLN A 383 23.20 -14.35 14.92
CA GLN A 383 22.31 -15.46 15.30
C GLN A 383 20.85 -15.04 15.37
N PHE A 384 19.97 -15.96 14.97
CA PHE A 384 18.52 -15.82 15.10
C PHE A 384 17.94 -17.15 15.63
N PRO A 385 17.08 -17.13 16.67
CA PRO A 385 16.73 -15.98 17.50
C PRO A 385 17.90 -15.48 18.34
N ARG A 386 17.77 -14.24 18.88
CA ARG A 386 18.72 -13.71 19.88
C ARG A 386 18.71 -14.59 21.13
N SER A 387 19.87 -14.93 21.63
CA SER A 387 20.06 -15.75 22.84
C SER A 387 21.12 -15.10 23.77
N ASN A 388 21.14 -15.49 25.04
CA ASN A 388 22.12 -14.98 25.96
C ASN A 388 23.52 -15.55 25.71
N VAL A 389 23.64 -16.68 25.02
CA VAL A 389 24.90 -17.35 24.72
C VAL A 389 25.21 -17.21 23.23
N CYS A 390 26.46 -16.87 22.91
CA CYS A 390 26.94 -16.86 21.55
C CYS A 390 26.96 -18.29 20.99
N VAL A 391 26.33 -18.52 19.83
CA VAL A 391 26.27 -19.84 19.20
C VAL A 391 27.59 -20.29 18.57
N ASN A 392 28.57 -19.39 18.42
CA ASN A 392 29.88 -19.73 17.90
C ASN A 392 30.63 -20.60 18.93
N PRO A 393 30.95 -21.87 18.58
CA PRO A 393 31.61 -22.80 19.53
C PRO A 393 32.99 -22.35 20.00
N ASN A 394 33.65 -21.48 19.24
CA ASN A 394 34.95 -20.91 19.57
C ASN A 394 34.86 -19.65 20.46
N CYS A 395 33.64 -19.13 20.68
CA CYS A 395 33.40 -17.91 21.44
C CYS A 395 32.67 -18.17 22.76
N ASN A 396 31.50 -18.79 22.70
CA ASN A 396 30.63 -19.11 23.85
C ASN A 396 30.44 -17.96 24.88
N ALA A 397 30.57 -16.72 24.41
CA ALA A 397 30.45 -15.54 25.26
C ALA A 397 29.00 -15.37 25.76
N PHE A 398 28.89 -14.95 27.04
CA PHE A 398 27.58 -14.80 27.68
C PHE A 398 27.21 -13.31 27.79
N HIS A 399 25.93 -12.99 27.55
CA HIS A 399 25.37 -11.63 27.54
C HIS A 399 26.10 -10.63 26.62
N THR A 400 26.58 -11.08 25.46
CA THR A 400 27.34 -10.24 24.51
C THR A 400 26.54 -9.89 23.26
N GLN A 401 25.26 -10.24 23.19
CA GLN A 401 24.43 -10.04 21.99
C GLN A 401 23.87 -8.61 21.92
N GLU A 402 24.14 -7.92 20.85
CA GLU A 402 23.44 -6.70 20.42
C GLU A 402 22.34 -7.02 19.42
N ASP A 403 21.37 -6.12 19.28
CA ASP A 403 20.28 -6.29 18.32
C ASP A 403 20.79 -6.17 16.89
N HIS A 404 20.39 -7.10 16.05
CA HIS A 404 20.67 -7.09 14.62
C HIS A 404 19.36 -7.33 13.83
N ALA A 405 19.04 -6.44 12.87
CA ALA A 405 17.84 -6.52 12.06
C ALA A 405 18.08 -7.38 10.81
N PHE A 406 17.39 -8.52 10.72
CA PHE A 406 17.50 -9.43 9.56
C PHE A 406 16.47 -9.15 8.46
N ALA A 407 15.45 -8.33 8.75
CA ALA A 407 14.29 -8.17 7.85
C ALA A 407 14.65 -7.71 6.43
N ASP A 408 15.68 -6.89 6.28
CA ASP A 408 16.11 -6.34 4.99
C ASP A 408 17.42 -6.99 4.47
N THR A 409 17.94 -7.98 5.18
CA THR A 409 19.17 -8.70 4.79
C THR A 409 18.84 -9.74 3.71
N PRO A 410 19.47 -9.70 2.53
CA PRO A 410 19.31 -10.73 1.51
C PRO A 410 19.70 -12.10 2.03
N ALA A 411 18.98 -13.14 1.56
CA ALA A 411 19.24 -14.51 1.95
C ALA A 411 19.03 -15.46 0.77
N LYS A 412 19.74 -16.59 0.80
CA LYS A 412 19.61 -17.68 -0.18
C LYS A 412 18.94 -18.89 0.45
N VAL A 413 18.03 -19.52 -0.27
CA VAL A 413 17.47 -20.81 0.12
C VAL A 413 18.55 -21.86 0.03
N GLN A 414 18.91 -22.48 1.17
CA GLN A 414 19.87 -23.56 1.25
C GLN A 414 19.21 -24.93 0.99
N SER A 415 18.05 -25.14 1.61
CA SER A 415 17.25 -26.35 1.41
C SER A 415 15.77 -26.04 1.65
N TYR A 416 14.89 -26.82 1.03
CA TYR A 416 13.45 -26.74 1.29
C TYR A 416 12.79 -28.09 1.12
N THR A 417 11.62 -28.24 1.70
CA THR A 417 10.70 -29.35 1.46
C THR A 417 9.30 -28.84 1.20
N ALA A 418 8.50 -29.64 0.52
CA ALA A 418 7.11 -29.36 0.19
C ALA A 418 6.24 -30.48 0.80
N ASP A 419 5.71 -30.23 1.99
CA ASP A 419 4.91 -31.21 2.73
C ASP A 419 3.43 -31.07 2.34
N ARG A 420 2.83 -32.19 1.91
CA ARG A 420 1.41 -32.28 1.56
C ARG A 420 0.58 -32.97 2.64
N LEU A 421 1.20 -33.45 3.70
CA LEU A 421 0.53 -34.08 4.83
C LEU A 421 0.17 -33.07 5.93
N THR A 422 0.99 -32.04 6.07
CA THR A 422 0.73 -30.93 6.98
C THR A 422 -0.33 -30.01 6.38
N TYR A 423 -1.26 -29.56 7.21
CA TYR A 423 -2.25 -28.57 6.80
C TYR A 423 -1.57 -27.27 6.32
N SER A 424 -2.01 -26.79 5.19
CA SER A 424 -1.66 -25.46 4.68
C SER A 424 -2.86 -24.85 3.98
N PRO A 425 -3.14 -23.55 4.16
CA PRO A 425 -4.18 -22.85 3.39
C PRO A 425 -3.94 -22.85 1.88
N ASP A 426 -2.67 -22.93 1.46
CA ASP A 426 -2.22 -23.08 0.05
C ASP A 426 -1.22 -24.23 -0.06
N PRO A 427 -1.69 -25.51 -0.15
CA PRO A 427 -0.83 -26.69 -0.21
C PRO A 427 0.07 -26.70 -1.45
N PRO A 428 1.31 -27.19 -1.33
CA PRO A 428 1.93 -27.82 -0.17
C PRO A 428 2.45 -26.80 0.86
N HIS A 429 2.63 -27.25 2.12
CA HIS A 429 3.34 -26.48 3.13
C HIS A 429 4.84 -26.48 2.83
N TYR A 430 5.39 -25.29 2.56
CA TYR A 430 6.83 -25.12 2.29
C TYR A 430 7.55 -24.70 3.55
N TYR A 431 8.62 -25.40 3.89
CA TYR A 431 9.56 -24.98 4.92
C TYR A 431 10.99 -25.37 4.56
N GLY A 432 11.97 -24.68 5.13
CA GLY A 432 13.35 -24.91 4.76
C GLY A 432 14.34 -24.04 5.53
N MET A 433 15.58 -24.07 5.07
CA MET A 433 16.67 -23.28 5.63
C MET A 433 17.08 -22.18 4.64
N VAL A 434 17.38 -21.03 5.19
CA VAL A 434 17.96 -19.90 4.45
C VAL A 434 19.28 -19.51 5.08
N VAL A 435 20.21 -19.01 4.26
CA VAL A 435 21.48 -18.45 4.71
C VAL A 435 21.49 -16.98 4.30
N PHE A 436 21.69 -16.10 5.26
CA PHE A 436 21.82 -14.67 5.01
C PHE A 436 23.17 -14.34 4.39
N ASP A 437 23.21 -13.41 3.43
CA ASP A 437 24.42 -13.08 2.67
C ASP A 437 25.55 -12.55 3.58
N GLU A 438 25.25 -11.91 4.70
CA GLU A 438 26.22 -11.45 5.69
C GLU A 438 26.97 -12.59 6.40
N LEU A 439 26.48 -13.84 6.28
CA LEU A 439 27.12 -15.04 6.85
C LEU A 439 27.98 -15.78 5.84
N LEU A 440 28.03 -15.33 4.59
CA LEU A 440 28.78 -15.95 3.50
C LEU A 440 30.15 -15.29 3.27
N GLY A 441 30.57 -14.35 4.14
CA GLY A 441 31.85 -13.66 4.13
C GLY A 441 32.96 -14.35 4.92
#